data_130aa17f77264c9c304909d541a2f750
#
_entry.id   130aa17f77264c9c304909d541a2f750
#
_cell.length_a   1.000
_cell.length_b   1.000
_cell.length_c   1.000
_cell.angle_alpha   90.00
_cell.angle_beta   90.00
_cell.angle_gamma   90.00
#
_symmetry.space_group_name_H-M   'P 1'
#
loop_
_entity.id
_entity.type
_entity.pdbx_description
1 polymer ?
#
loop_
_entity_poly.entity_id
_entity_poly.type
_entity_poly.pdbx_seq_one_letter_code
_entity_poly.pdbx_strand_id
1 'polypeptide(L)'
;MESGEVDGTIANWSTLKAINTDWITDKKIRILAQWALQKSPELDDVPLFLDVANTEGERAALRLMLARLEYGRPFFLPPNVPAARIEALRRAFDATMKDPAYLAEADKLKIDVEPLSGEQVAALIEQVSRTPADTVARVRAALENR
;
A
#
# COMPACT_ATOMS: atom_id res chain seq x y z
N MET A 1 -13.70 18.28 -2.15
CA MET A 1 -13.78 18.39 -3.61
C MET A 1 -15.20 18.74 -4.05
N GLU A 2 -16.23 17.94 -3.76
CA GLU A 2 -17.60 18.25 -4.18
C GLU A 2 -18.14 19.57 -3.61
N SER A 3 -17.76 19.94 -2.39
CA SER A 3 -18.09 21.22 -1.76
C SER A 3 -17.29 22.41 -2.30
N GLY A 4 -16.28 22.18 -3.15
CA GLY A 4 -15.39 23.22 -3.66
C GLY A 4 -14.35 23.75 -2.66
N GLU A 5 -14.21 23.13 -1.49
CA GLU A 5 -13.23 23.56 -0.47
C GLU A 5 -11.80 23.19 -0.82
N VAL A 6 -11.62 22.10 -1.60
CA VAL A 6 -10.32 21.63 -2.08
C VAL A 6 -10.42 21.18 -3.53
N ASP A 7 -9.35 21.39 -4.30
CA ASP A 7 -9.29 21.00 -5.71
C ASP A 7 -8.83 19.55 -5.91
N GLY A 8 -8.20 18.95 -4.92
CA GLY A 8 -7.69 17.59 -4.98
C GLY A 8 -7.57 16.93 -3.61
N THR A 9 -7.45 15.62 -3.61
CA THR A 9 -7.26 14.80 -2.39
C THR A 9 -6.46 13.55 -2.70
N ILE A 10 -5.99 12.87 -1.65
CA ILE A 10 -5.45 11.52 -1.71
C ILE A 10 -6.55 10.58 -1.25
N ALA A 11 -6.83 9.55 -2.03
CA ALA A 11 -7.84 8.55 -1.72
C ALA A 11 -7.28 7.13 -1.94
N ASN A 12 -7.81 6.16 -1.21
CA ASN A 12 -7.55 4.75 -1.49
C ASN A 12 -8.34 4.32 -2.73
N TRP A 13 -7.67 3.66 -3.68
CA TRP A 13 -8.25 3.26 -4.96
C TRP A 13 -9.45 2.33 -4.80
N SER A 14 -9.33 1.29 -3.96
CA SER A 14 -10.43 0.35 -3.70
C SER A 14 -11.64 1.06 -3.09
N THR A 15 -11.40 1.99 -2.16
CA THR A 15 -12.48 2.79 -1.57
C THR A 15 -13.15 3.67 -2.62
N LEU A 16 -12.37 4.29 -3.49
CA LEU A 16 -12.89 5.13 -4.57
C LEU A 16 -13.77 4.32 -5.52
N LYS A 17 -13.33 3.12 -5.92
CA LYS A 17 -14.12 2.19 -6.74
C LYS A 17 -15.43 1.76 -6.06
N ALA A 18 -15.38 1.53 -4.74
CA ALA A 18 -16.54 1.01 -3.99
C ALA A 18 -17.60 2.08 -3.71
N ILE A 19 -17.20 3.31 -3.41
CA ILE A 19 -18.08 4.37 -2.90
C ILE A 19 -18.38 5.43 -3.96
N ASN A 20 -17.40 5.82 -4.75
CA ASN A 20 -17.50 6.91 -5.73
C ASN A 20 -17.27 6.40 -7.16
N THR A 21 -17.90 5.29 -7.51
CA THR A 21 -17.77 4.66 -8.83
C THR A 21 -18.08 5.65 -9.97
N ASP A 22 -19.09 6.50 -9.77
CA ASP A 22 -19.51 7.54 -10.73
C ASP A 22 -18.42 8.60 -11.00
N TRP A 23 -17.54 8.85 -10.05
CA TRP A 23 -16.41 9.76 -10.28
C TRP A 23 -15.44 9.23 -11.33
N ILE A 24 -15.31 7.89 -11.37
CA ILE A 24 -14.44 7.20 -12.31
C ILE A 24 -15.16 7.02 -13.66
N THR A 25 -16.36 6.45 -13.65
CA THR A 25 -17.12 6.13 -14.87
C THR A 25 -17.50 7.36 -15.67
N ASP A 26 -17.92 8.43 -15.00
CA ASP A 26 -18.33 9.69 -15.61
C ASP A 26 -17.15 10.65 -15.81
N LYS A 27 -15.91 10.22 -15.49
CA LYS A 27 -14.68 11.01 -15.61
C LYS A 27 -14.74 12.36 -14.87
N LYS A 28 -15.41 12.39 -13.71
CA LYS A 28 -15.55 13.60 -12.88
C LYS A 28 -14.25 14.00 -12.19
N ILE A 29 -13.31 13.07 -12.07
CA ILE A 29 -11.99 13.29 -11.49
C ILE A 29 -10.89 12.93 -12.47
N ARG A 30 -9.70 13.50 -12.24
CA ARG A 30 -8.46 13.12 -12.90
C ARG A 30 -7.50 12.58 -11.88
N ILE A 31 -7.04 11.35 -12.08
CA ILE A 31 -6.01 10.73 -11.25
C ILE A 31 -4.64 11.25 -11.73
N LEU A 32 -3.88 11.88 -10.84
CA LEU A 32 -2.63 12.55 -11.19
C LEU A 32 -1.40 11.67 -11.00
N ALA A 33 -1.40 10.86 -9.94
CA ALA A 33 -0.30 9.96 -9.62
C ALA A 33 -0.75 8.84 -8.70
N GLN A 34 -0.02 7.73 -8.72
CA GLN A 34 -0.22 6.60 -7.80
C GLN A 34 0.80 6.68 -6.66
N TRP A 35 0.32 6.69 -5.42
CA TRP A 35 1.13 6.60 -4.21
C TRP A 35 1.38 5.13 -3.87
N ALA A 36 2.27 4.49 -4.61
CA ALA A 36 2.61 3.08 -4.51
C ALA A 36 4.08 2.85 -4.89
N LEU A 37 4.63 1.69 -4.56
CA LEU A 37 5.95 1.27 -5.02
C LEU A 37 5.90 0.65 -6.43
N GLN A 38 4.74 0.15 -6.84
CA GLN A 38 4.49 -0.44 -8.15
C GLN A 38 3.18 0.10 -8.72
N LYS A 39 3.09 0.15 -10.05
CA LYS A 39 1.85 0.55 -10.73
C LYS A 39 0.75 -0.49 -10.53
N SER A 40 -0.46 -0.01 -10.28
CA SER A 40 -1.65 -0.84 -10.39
C SER A 40 -1.93 -1.15 -11.87
N PRO A 41 -2.24 -2.41 -12.21
CA PRO A 41 -2.67 -2.77 -13.57
C PRO A 41 -3.93 -2.03 -14.05
N GLU A 42 -4.76 -1.58 -13.12
CA GLU A 42 -5.96 -0.80 -13.41
C GLU A 42 -5.67 0.68 -13.75
N LEU A 43 -4.44 1.14 -13.50
CA LEU A 43 -4.01 2.55 -13.64
C LEU A 43 -2.72 2.69 -14.46
N ASP A 44 -2.57 1.89 -15.52
CA ASP A 44 -1.32 1.83 -16.30
C ASP A 44 -0.88 3.18 -16.87
N ASP A 45 -1.85 4.02 -17.25
CA ASP A 45 -1.58 5.36 -17.81
C ASP A 45 -1.25 6.41 -16.75
N VAL A 46 -1.42 6.09 -15.45
CA VAL A 46 -1.16 7.02 -14.37
C VAL A 46 0.27 6.84 -13.86
N PRO A 47 1.09 7.89 -13.78
CA PRO A 47 2.47 7.78 -13.30
C PRO A 47 2.53 7.42 -11.83
N LEU A 48 3.63 6.79 -11.41
CA LEU A 48 3.96 6.63 -9.99
C LEU A 48 4.43 7.96 -9.41
N PHE A 49 4.06 8.23 -8.15
CA PHE A 49 4.61 9.37 -7.43
C PHE A 49 6.14 9.27 -7.25
N LEU A 50 6.70 8.06 -7.29
CA LEU A 50 8.15 7.84 -7.32
C LEU A 50 8.85 8.47 -8.52
N ASP A 51 8.13 8.68 -9.62
CA ASP A 51 8.70 9.22 -10.87
C ASP A 51 8.97 10.71 -10.79
N VAL A 52 8.44 11.41 -9.76
CA VAL A 52 8.77 12.84 -9.51
C VAL A 52 10.15 13.04 -8.89
N ALA A 53 10.78 11.97 -8.38
CA ALA A 53 12.11 12.03 -7.80
C ALA A 53 13.18 12.26 -8.88
N ASN A 54 13.95 13.33 -8.74
CA ASN A 54 15.02 13.72 -9.67
C ASN A 54 16.38 13.11 -9.28
N THR A 55 16.53 12.69 -8.02
CA THR A 55 17.77 12.11 -7.48
C THR A 55 17.49 10.77 -6.82
N GLU A 56 18.52 9.91 -6.75
CA GLU A 56 18.39 8.62 -6.06
C GLU A 56 18.11 8.80 -4.56
N GLY A 57 18.63 9.86 -3.95
CA GLY A 57 18.34 10.18 -2.55
C GLY A 57 16.86 10.55 -2.29
N GLU A 58 16.23 11.28 -3.22
CA GLU A 58 14.79 11.55 -3.16
C GLU A 58 13.98 10.29 -3.38
N ARG A 59 14.37 9.48 -4.36
CA ARG A 59 13.73 8.20 -4.65
C ARG A 59 13.79 7.25 -3.45
N ALA A 60 14.94 7.16 -2.78
CA ALA A 60 15.11 6.35 -1.57
C ALA A 60 14.21 6.86 -0.42
N ALA A 61 14.10 8.17 -0.24
CA ALA A 61 13.22 8.76 0.75
C ALA A 61 11.74 8.46 0.46
N LEU A 62 11.30 8.60 -0.79
CA LEU A 62 9.93 8.26 -1.20
C LEU A 62 9.65 6.76 -1.03
N ARG A 63 10.58 5.88 -1.40
CA ARG A 63 10.44 4.43 -1.17
C ARG A 63 10.23 4.10 0.31
N LEU A 64 11.01 4.73 1.20
CA LEU A 64 10.85 4.55 2.64
C LEU A 64 9.46 5.01 3.11
N MET A 65 8.97 6.13 2.63
CA MET A 65 7.66 6.66 3.00
C MET A 65 6.51 5.80 2.48
N LEU A 66 6.64 5.26 1.26
CA LEU A 66 5.59 4.48 0.59
C LEU A 66 5.60 3.01 1.00
N ALA A 67 6.71 2.47 1.50
CA ALA A 67 6.84 1.05 1.88
C ALA A 67 5.74 0.59 2.85
N ARG A 68 5.31 1.46 3.77
CA ARG A 68 4.23 1.16 4.71
C ARG A 68 2.89 0.88 4.02
N LEU A 69 2.68 1.38 2.81
CA LEU A 69 1.43 1.19 2.06
C LEU A 69 1.36 -0.22 1.47
N GLU A 70 2.52 -0.84 1.20
CA GLU A 70 2.59 -2.18 0.62
C GLU A 70 2.10 -3.27 1.60
N TYR A 71 2.53 -3.22 2.87
CA TYR A 71 2.09 -4.23 3.83
C TYR A 71 0.76 -3.90 4.52
N GLY A 72 0.20 -2.73 4.25
CA GLY A 72 -1.17 -2.35 4.65
C GLY A 72 -1.50 -2.62 6.12
N ARG A 73 -2.19 -3.72 6.39
CA ARG A 73 -2.64 -4.15 7.73
C ARG A 73 -2.09 -5.54 8.06
N PRO A 74 -0.80 -5.66 8.37
CA PRO A 74 -0.18 -6.95 8.62
C PRO A 74 -0.61 -7.55 9.97
N PHE A 75 -0.65 -8.88 10.03
CA PHE A 75 -0.78 -9.61 11.29
C PHE A 75 0.59 -9.77 11.94
N PHE A 76 0.69 -9.43 13.20
CA PHE A 76 1.92 -9.53 13.98
C PHE A 76 1.82 -10.63 15.03
N LEU A 77 2.95 -11.25 15.31
CA LEU A 77 3.14 -12.16 16.43
C LEU A 77 4.13 -11.55 17.42
N PRO A 78 4.00 -11.84 18.72
CA PRO A 78 5.00 -11.43 19.71
C PRO A 78 6.35 -12.11 19.42
N PRO A 79 7.45 -11.57 19.95
CA PRO A 79 8.75 -12.21 19.84
C PRO A 79 8.76 -13.60 20.49
N ASN A 80 9.67 -14.47 20.03
CA ASN A 80 9.90 -15.82 20.56
C ASN A 80 8.74 -16.82 20.37
N VAL A 81 7.84 -16.59 19.42
CA VAL A 81 6.88 -17.61 19.00
C VAL A 81 7.61 -18.76 18.32
N PRO A 82 7.38 -20.04 18.68
CA PRO A 82 8.01 -21.18 18.04
C PRO A 82 7.78 -21.19 16.52
N ALA A 83 8.83 -21.49 15.75
CA ALA A 83 8.78 -21.49 14.28
C ALA A 83 7.61 -22.32 13.71
N ALA A 84 7.35 -23.50 14.29
CA ALA A 84 6.23 -24.36 13.85
C ALA A 84 4.86 -23.67 13.95
N ARG A 85 4.67 -22.79 14.94
CA ARG A 85 3.44 -21.99 15.08
C ARG A 85 3.36 -20.87 14.04
N ILE A 86 4.47 -20.21 13.78
CA ILE A 86 4.57 -19.17 12.73
C ILE A 86 4.18 -19.79 11.39
N GLU A 87 4.79 -20.94 11.05
CA GLU A 87 4.49 -21.68 9.81
C GLU A 87 3.03 -22.12 9.72
N ALA A 88 2.44 -22.61 10.83
CA ALA A 88 1.04 -23.00 10.85
C ALA A 88 0.11 -21.81 10.58
N LEU A 89 0.38 -20.66 11.18
CA LEU A 89 -0.41 -19.43 10.99
C LEU A 89 -0.27 -18.87 9.58
N ARG A 90 0.94 -18.88 9.01
CA ARG A 90 1.17 -18.47 7.61
C ARG A 90 0.38 -19.34 6.64
N ARG A 91 0.47 -20.67 6.79
CA ARG A 91 -0.33 -21.58 5.95
C ARG A 91 -1.83 -21.37 6.11
N ALA A 92 -2.30 -21.15 7.33
CA ALA A 92 -3.72 -20.86 7.57
C ALA A 92 -4.16 -19.55 6.89
N PHE A 93 -3.36 -18.50 6.99
CA PHE A 93 -3.61 -17.24 6.30
C PHE A 93 -3.67 -17.43 4.79
N ASP A 94 -2.65 -18.07 4.19
CA ASP A 94 -2.58 -18.30 2.76
C ASP A 94 -3.74 -19.16 2.24
N ALA A 95 -4.18 -20.13 3.04
CA ALA A 95 -5.36 -20.94 2.72
C ALA A 95 -6.65 -20.13 2.78
N THR A 96 -6.80 -19.26 3.78
CA THR A 96 -7.96 -18.36 3.92
C THR A 96 -8.06 -17.40 2.75
N MET A 97 -6.94 -16.82 2.30
CA MET A 97 -6.91 -15.89 1.16
C MET A 97 -7.29 -16.56 -0.17
N LYS A 98 -7.32 -17.88 -0.23
CA LYS A 98 -7.72 -18.69 -1.40
C LYS A 98 -9.06 -19.40 -1.22
N ASP A 99 -9.67 -19.25 -0.05
CA ASP A 99 -10.94 -19.91 0.25
C ASP A 99 -12.08 -19.31 -0.58
N PRO A 100 -12.83 -20.12 -1.35
CA PRO A 100 -13.90 -19.60 -2.20
C PRO A 100 -15.01 -18.86 -1.46
N ALA A 101 -15.32 -19.27 -0.21
CA ALA A 101 -16.36 -18.62 0.58
C ALA A 101 -15.89 -17.26 1.08
N TYR A 102 -14.62 -17.16 1.48
CA TYR A 102 -13.99 -15.88 1.84
C TYR A 102 -13.96 -14.90 0.65
N LEU A 103 -13.52 -15.39 -0.52
CA LEU A 103 -13.45 -14.55 -1.74
C LEU A 103 -14.84 -14.09 -2.19
N ALA A 104 -15.85 -14.97 -2.11
CA ALA A 104 -17.22 -14.59 -2.46
C ALA A 104 -17.80 -13.54 -1.50
N GLU A 105 -17.45 -13.58 -0.22
CA GLU A 105 -17.87 -12.58 0.74
C GLU A 105 -17.15 -11.25 0.54
N ALA A 106 -15.84 -11.28 0.26
CA ALA A 106 -15.07 -10.09 -0.08
C ALA A 106 -15.63 -9.38 -1.32
N ASP A 107 -15.97 -10.14 -2.36
CA ASP A 107 -16.58 -9.61 -3.59
C ASP A 107 -17.92 -8.92 -3.33
N LYS A 108 -18.81 -9.53 -2.53
CA LYS A 108 -20.07 -8.89 -2.10
C LYS A 108 -19.86 -7.55 -1.40
N LEU A 109 -18.79 -7.47 -0.60
CA LEU A 109 -18.42 -6.26 0.14
C LEU A 109 -17.58 -5.29 -0.69
N LYS A 110 -17.27 -5.64 -1.94
CA LYS A 110 -16.39 -4.89 -2.85
C LYS A 110 -15.01 -4.62 -2.23
N ILE A 111 -14.47 -5.61 -1.54
CA ILE A 111 -13.13 -5.57 -0.95
C ILE A 111 -12.17 -6.29 -1.89
N ASP A 112 -11.17 -5.58 -2.38
CA ASP A 112 -10.07 -6.18 -3.14
C ASP A 112 -9.23 -7.06 -2.21
N VAL A 113 -8.94 -8.30 -2.62
CA VAL A 113 -8.13 -9.26 -1.87
C VAL A 113 -6.78 -9.40 -2.56
N GLU A 114 -5.79 -8.65 -2.08
CA GLU A 114 -4.42 -8.63 -2.57
C GLU A 114 -3.45 -8.99 -1.43
N PRO A 115 -3.38 -10.28 -1.03
CA PRO A 115 -2.58 -10.68 0.11
C PRO A 115 -1.08 -10.68 -0.19
N LEU A 116 -0.29 -10.26 0.78
CA LEU A 116 1.15 -10.55 0.83
C LEU A 116 1.39 -11.74 1.75
N SER A 117 2.26 -12.67 1.33
CA SER A 117 2.69 -13.76 2.21
C SER A 117 3.51 -13.24 3.38
N GLY A 118 3.61 -14.02 4.45
CA GLY A 118 4.43 -13.66 5.60
C GLY A 118 5.91 -13.48 5.26
N GLU A 119 6.42 -14.21 4.26
CA GLU A 119 7.78 -14.07 3.74
C GLU A 119 7.96 -12.76 2.98
N GLN A 120 6.99 -12.37 2.15
CA GLN A 120 7.02 -11.10 1.42
C GLN A 120 7.01 -9.91 2.37
N VAL A 121 6.15 -9.94 3.40
CA VAL A 121 6.11 -8.89 4.43
C VAL A 121 7.42 -8.84 5.21
N ALA A 122 7.99 -9.99 5.60
CA ALA A 122 9.26 -10.05 6.31
C ALA A 122 10.41 -9.47 5.46
N ALA A 123 10.48 -9.82 4.18
CA ALA A 123 11.48 -9.29 3.26
C ALA A 123 11.36 -7.76 3.08
N LEU A 124 10.13 -7.24 2.98
CA LEU A 124 9.89 -5.81 2.87
C LEU A 124 10.33 -5.07 4.15
N ILE A 125 10.01 -5.60 5.33
CA ILE A 125 10.44 -5.02 6.61
C ILE A 125 11.97 -5.04 6.73
N GLU A 126 12.61 -6.14 6.33
CA GLU A 126 14.07 -6.24 6.31
C GLU A 126 14.69 -5.20 5.37
N GLN A 127 14.15 -5.02 4.17
CA GLN A 127 14.58 -4.00 3.24
C GLN A 127 14.45 -2.58 3.84
N VAL A 128 13.32 -2.27 4.45
CA VAL A 128 13.08 -0.99 5.13
C VAL A 128 14.06 -0.78 6.28
N SER A 129 14.33 -1.81 7.09
CA SER A 129 15.26 -1.72 8.23
C SER A 129 16.71 -1.44 7.83
N ARG A 130 17.08 -1.77 6.59
CA ARG A 130 18.41 -1.50 6.02
C ARG A 130 18.52 -0.11 5.37
N THR A 131 17.48 0.72 5.47
CA THR A 131 17.53 2.08 4.91
C THR A 131 18.67 2.88 5.55
N PRO A 132 19.53 3.54 4.75
CA PRO A 132 20.62 4.34 5.27
C PRO A 132 20.17 5.44 6.23
N ALA A 133 20.97 5.69 7.27
CA ALA A 133 20.61 6.64 8.33
C ALA A 133 20.39 8.07 7.83
N ASP A 134 21.11 8.48 6.80
CA ASP A 134 20.95 9.79 6.14
C ASP A 134 19.59 9.90 5.43
N THR A 135 19.14 8.84 4.78
CA THR A 135 17.80 8.76 4.17
C THR A 135 16.71 8.86 5.24
N VAL A 136 16.86 8.13 6.36
CA VAL A 136 15.94 8.19 7.49
C VAL A 136 15.89 9.61 8.08
N ALA A 137 17.04 10.25 8.27
CA ALA A 137 17.14 11.62 8.78
C ALA A 137 16.45 12.62 7.85
N ARG A 138 16.63 12.49 6.53
CA ARG A 138 15.96 13.32 5.51
C ARG A 138 14.43 13.19 5.60
N VAL A 139 13.90 11.97 5.66
CA VAL A 139 12.45 11.74 5.79
C VAL A 139 11.92 12.32 7.10
N ARG A 140 12.63 12.12 8.22
CA ARG A 140 12.25 12.70 9.51
C ARG A 140 12.18 14.22 9.44
N ALA A 141 13.21 14.87 8.92
CA ALA A 141 13.23 16.34 8.78
C ALA A 141 12.07 16.84 7.92
N ALA A 142 11.71 16.14 6.85
CA ALA A 142 10.58 16.51 5.99
C ALA A 142 9.22 16.39 6.69
N LEU A 143 9.09 15.48 7.66
CA LEU A 143 7.85 15.28 8.43
C LEU A 143 7.74 16.24 9.63
N GLU A 144 8.85 16.66 10.21
CA GLU A 144 8.89 17.56 11.39
C GLU A 144 8.72 19.04 11.01
N ASN A 145 9.03 19.42 9.78
CA ASN A 145 8.93 20.81 9.27
C ASN A 145 7.52 21.17 8.73
N ARG A 146 6.46 20.60 9.32
CA ARG A 146 5.06 20.90 8.96
C ARG A 146 4.40 21.81 9.97
#